data_7b174aa953568520f735b67e8cc3ec89
#
_entry.id   7b174aa953568520f735b67e8cc3ec89
#
_cell.length_a   1.000
_cell.length_b   1.000
_cell.length_c   1.000
_cell.angle_alpha   90.00
_cell.angle_beta   90.00
_cell.angle_gamma   90.00
#
_symmetry.space_group_name_H-M   'P 1'
#
loop_
_entity.id
_entity.type
_entity.pdbx_description
1 polymer ?
#
loop_
_entity_poly.entity_id
_entity_poly.type
_entity_poly.pdbx_seq_one_letter_code
_entity_poly.pdbx_strand_id
1 'polypeptide(L)'
;MAKVKEEHFGIARKIVSNMTSESWETIPHATMTYDADVTELFKECKKLNEGVTDKTKKITINTIMLKIICEGLKAAPKMNTHLEFNRKLVRGKLIYFDHIDISMPMILPSGLM
;
A
#
# COMPACT_ATOMS: atom_id res chain seq x y z
N MET A 1 -7.62 13.19 -36.99
CA MET A 1 -6.75 12.11 -36.48
C MET A 1 -7.32 10.78 -36.87
N ALA A 2 -6.52 9.89 -37.51
CA ALA A 2 -6.99 8.54 -37.85
C ALA A 2 -7.12 7.69 -36.59
N LYS A 3 -8.28 7.06 -36.38
CA LYS A 3 -8.55 6.16 -35.24
C LYS A 3 -7.93 4.80 -35.56
N VAL A 4 -6.97 4.34 -34.78
CA VAL A 4 -6.23 3.11 -35.07
C VAL A 4 -6.96 1.88 -34.51
N LYS A 5 -7.41 1.93 -33.27
CA LYS A 5 -8.15 0.83 -32.61
C LYS A 5 -8.98 1.40 -31.45
N GLU A 6 -10.13 0.80 -31.20
CA GLU A 6 -10.97 1.08 -30.03
C GLU A 6 -11.27 -0.23 -29.32
N GLU A 7 -11.06 -0.25 -28.00
CA GLU A 7 -11.31 -1.42 -27.15
C GLU A 7 -12.03 -0.99 -25.88
N HIS A 8 -13.08 -1.71 -25.52
CA HIS A 8 -13.84 -1.44 -24.30
C HIS A 8 -13.19 -2.08 -23.08
N PHE A 9 -13.14 -1.34 -21.98
CA PHE A 9 -12.68 -1.86 -20.68
C PHE A 9 -13.61 -2.90 -20.11
N GLY A 10 -13.05 -3.99 -19.61
CA GLY A 10 -13.76 -4.93 -18.75
C GLY A 10 -14.15 -4.29 -17.40
N ILE A 11 -15.12 -4.88 -16.71
CA ILE A 11 -15.68 -4.34 -15.44
C ILE A 11 -14.58 -4.11 -14.39
N ALA A 12 -13.67 -5.07 -14.21
CA ALA A 12 -12.58 -4.94 -13.24
C ALA A 12 -11.70 -3.70 -13.50
N ARG A 13 -11.34 -3.45 -14.77
CA ARG A 13 -10.55 -2.26 -15.13
C ARG A 13 -11.32 -0.96 -14.91
N LYS A 14 -12.63 -0.95 -15.13
CA LYS A 14 -13.48 0.23 -14.86
C LYS A 14 -13.48 0.56 -13.38
N ILE A 15 -13.64 -0.44 -12.51
CA ILE A 15 -13.63 -0.25 -11.05
C ILE A 15 -12.28 0.30 -10.60
N VAL A 16 -11.17 -0.33 -11.00
CA VAL A 16 -9.82 0.12 -10.62
C VAL A 16 -9.57 1.54 -11.12
N SER A 17 -9.90 1.84 -12.37
CA SER A 17 -9.70 3.18 -12.95
C SER A 17 -10.49 4.24 -12.19
N ASN A 18 -11.76 3.98 -11.86
CA ASN A 18 -12.60 4.90 -11.10
C ASN A 18 -12.04 5.16 -9.69
N MET A 19 -11.72 4.09 -8.95
CA MET A 19 -11.19 4.20 -7.58
C MET A 19 -9.85 4.93 -7.55
N THR A 20 -8.98 4.68 -8.52
CA THR A 20 -7.66 5.32 -8.59
C THR A 20 -7.79 6.81 -8.92
N SER A 21 -8.65 7.16 -9.87
CA SER A 21 -8.90 8.57 -10.22
C SER A 21 -9.53 9.32 -9.06
N GLU A 22 -10.53 8.75 -8.41
CA GLU A 22 -11.18 9.34 -7.23
C GLU A 22 -10.18 9.57 -6.10
N SER A 23 -9.34 8.59 -5.82
CA SER A 23 -8.28 8.72 -4.81
C SER A 23 -7.32 9.86 -5.15
N TRP A 24 -6.89 9.96 -6.41
CA TRP A 24 -5.97 11.00 -6.86
C TRP A 24 -6.58 12.40 -6.77
N GLU A 25 -7.87 12.55 -7.07
CA GLU A 25 -8.56 13.83 -7.06
C GLU A 25 -8.96 14.30 -5.65
N THR A 26 -9.24 13.36 -4.75
CA THR A 26 -9.83 13.68 -3.43
C THR A 26 -8.81 13.67 -2.30
N ILE A 27 -7.73 12.90 -2.42
CA ILE A 27 -6.71 12.73 -1.36
C ILE A 27 -5.43 13.48 -1.74
N PRO A 28 -5.03 14.51 -0.99
CA PRO A 28 -3.74 15.17 -1.23
C PRO A 28 -2.59 14.21 -0.85
N HIS A 29 -1.85 13.77 -1.86
CA HIS A 29 -0.71 12.88 -1.68
C HIS A 29 0.56 13.68 -1.36
N ALA A 30 1.35 13.20 -0.41
CA ALA A 30 2.69 13.67 -0.15
C ALA A 30 3.67 12.50 -0.30
N THR A 31 4.77 12.76 -0.99
CA THR A 31 5.80 11.73 -1.23
C THR A 31 7.10 12.16 -0.57
N MET A 32 7.69 11.24 0.18
CA MET A 32 9.03 11.38 0.74
C MET A 32 9.90 10.22 0.25
N THR A 33 11.11 10.53 -0.15
CA THR A 33 12.09 9.53 -0.57
C THR A 33 13.18 9.41 0.50
N TYR A 34 13.52 8.18 0.83
CA TYR A 34 14.51 7.86 1.84
C TYR A 34 15.45 6.79 1.32
N ASP A 35 16.75 7.00 1.46
CA ASP A 35 17.78 6.00 1.19
C ASP A 35 18.21 5.37 2.51
N ALA A 36 18.07 4.05 2.62
CA ALA A 36 18.43 3.31 3.82
C ALA A 36 19.42 2.18 3.49
N ASP A 37 20.45 2.00 4.28
CA ASP A 37 21.30 0.81 4.21
C ASP A 37 20.56 -0.41 4.78
N VAL A 38 20.24 -1.34 3.91
CA VAL A 38 19.50 -2.58 4.24
C VAL A 38 20.39 -3.83 4.25
N THR A 39 21.72 -3.66 4.28
CA THR A 39 22.67 -4.76 4.22
C THR A 39 22.44 -5.79 5.32
N GLU A 40 22.29 -5.36 6.56
CA GLU A 40 22.03 -6.25 7.69
C GLU A 40 20.66 -6.90 7.61
N LEU A 41 19.66 -6.17 7.13
CA LEU A 41 18.31 -6.71 6.91
C LEU A 41 18.34 -7.91 5.96
N PHE A 42 19.09 -7.82 4.85
CA PHE A 42 19.25 -8.92 3.91
C PHE A 42 19.97 -10.12 4.53
N LYS A 43 20.98 -9.89 5.37
CA LYS A 43 21.70 -10.96 6.08
C LYS A 43 20.76 -11.70 7.03
N GLU A 44 20.01 -10.97 7.84
CA GLU A 44 19.03 -11.56 8.76
C GLU A 44 17.90 -12.31 8.02
N CYS A 45 17.40 -11.75 6.91
CA CYS A 45 16.42 -12.44 6.08
C CYS A 45 16.95 -13.79 5.55
N LYS A 46 18.22 -13.86 5.15
CA LYS A 46 18.84 -15.13 4.74
C LYS A 46 18.91 -16.13 5.90
N LYS A 47 19.35 -15.69 7.09
CA LYS A 47 19.41 -16.55 8.28
C LYS A 47 18.04 -17.12 8.65
N LEU A 48 17.00 -16.29 8.64
CA LEU A 48 15.61 -16.70 8.92
C LEU A 48 15.10 -17.75 7.95
N ASN A 49 15.63 -17.78 6.73
CA ASN A 49 15.25 -18.74 5.70
C ASN A 49 16.19 -19.97 5.62
N GLU A 50 17.23 -20.03 6.44
CA GLU A 50 18.14 -21.19 6.50
C GLU A 50 17.38 -22.45 6.93
N GLY A 51 17.50 -23.53 6.14
CA GLY A 51 16.80 -24.78 6.39
C GLY A 51 15.33 -24.81 5.97
N VAL A 52 14.76 -23.71 5.50
CA VAL A 52 13.38 -23.69 4.98
C VAL A 52 13.36 -24.15 3.54
N THR A 53 12.95 -25.41 3.31
CA THR A 53 12.83 -26.01 1.97
C THR A 53 11.54 -25.62 1.26
N ASP A 54 10.48 -25.44 2.01
CA ASP A 54 9.16 -25.07 1.49
C ASP A 54 9.11 -23.58 1.08
N LYS A 55 8.93 -23.33 -0.21
CA LYS A 55 8.87 -21.97 -0.77
C LYS A 55 7.73 -21.12 -0.19
N THR A 56 6.63 -21.75 0.23
CA THR A 56 5.46 -21.05 0.77
C THR A 56 5.68 -20.53 2.19
N LYS A 57 6.65 -21.10 2.91
CA LYS A 57 7.02 -20.73 4.28
C LYS A 57 8.19 -19.74 4.35
N LYS A 58 8.78 -19.40 3.21
CA LYS A 58 9.90 -18.45 3.18
C LYS A 58 9.42 -17.05 3.49
N ILE A 59 10.16 -16.39 4.39
CA ILE A 59 9.97 -15.00 4.71
C ILE A 59 10.58 -14.16 3.59
N THR A 60 9.77 -13.31 2.96
CA THR A 60 10.23 -12.40 1.91
C THR A 60 10.61 -11.03 2.47
N ILE A 61 11.42 -10.29 1.74
CA ILE A 61 11.73 -8.88 2.09
C ILE A 61 10.45 -8.06 2.21
N ASN A 62 9.48 -8.26 1.33
CA ASN A 62 8.19 -7.56 1.41
C ASN A 62 7.48 -7.83 2.74
N THR A 63 7.47 -9.08 3.21
CA THR A 63 6.88 -9.44 4.52
C THR A 63 7.57 -8.70 5.67
N ILE A 64 8.90 -8.62 5.63
CA ILE A 64 9.67 -7.89 6.65
C ILE A 64 9.37 -6.38 6.56
N MET A 65 9.32 -5.82 5.36
CA MET A 65 8.99 -4.40 5.17
C MET A 65 7.60 -4.06 5.71
N LEU A 66 6.60 -4.91 5.48
CA LEU A 66 5.27 -4.72 6.07
C LEU A 66 5.32 -4.68 7.60
N LYS A 67 6.12 -5.57 8.21
CA LYS A 67 6.32 -5.56 9.66
C LYS A 67 6.98 -4.28 10.15
N ILE A 68 8.00 -3.79 9.45
CA ILE A 68 8.67 -2.52 9.76
C ILE A 68 7.69 -1.35 9.66
N ILE A 69 6.86 -1.31 8.62
CA ILE A 69 5.82 -0.28 8.48
C ILE A 69 4.83 -0.34 9.65
N CYS A 70 4.39 -1.52 10.07
CA CYS A 70 3.52 -1.66 11.25
C CYS A 70 4.16 -1.08 12.52
N GLU A 71 5.45 -1.36 12.75
CA GLU A 71 6.15 -0.80 13.92
C GLU A 71 6.31 0.72 13.81
N GLY A 72 6.56 1.23 12.60
CA GLY A 72 6.57 2.67 12.34
C GLY A 72 5.23 3.35 12.64
N LEU A 73 4.11 2.73 12.22
CA LEU A 73 2.77 3.25 12.50
C LEU A 73 2.43 3.21 13.99
N LYS A 74 2.91 2.22 14.75
CA LYS A 74 2.79 2.20 16.21
C LYS A 74 3.56 3.35 16.88
N ALA A 75 4.75 3.66 16.37
CA ALA A 75 5.55 4.77 16.86
C ALA A 75 4.97 6.15 16.49
N ALA A 76 4.20 6.23 15.41
CA ALA A 76 3.57 7.45 14.92
C ALA A 76 2.04 7.29 14.75
N PRO A 77 1.26 7.20 15.84
CA PRO A 77 -0.18 6.88 15.78
C PRO A 77 -1.01 7.84 14.93
N LYS A 78 -0.57 9.08 14.78
CA LYS A 78 -1.24 10.07 13.92
C LYS A 78 -1.24 9.68 12.44
N MET A 79 -0.31 8.83 12.01
CA MET A 79 -0.26 8.31 10.64
C MET A 79 -1.30 7.21 10.39
N ASN A 80 -1.82 6.60 11.46
CA ASN A 80 -2.87 5.56 11.41
C ASN A 80 -4.23 6.15 11.77
N THR A 81 -4.62 7.23 11.10
CA THR A 81 -5.88 7.93 11.35
C THR A 81 -6.65 8.16 10.06
N HIS A 82 -7.96 8.26 10.20
CA HIS A 82 -8.83 8.75 9.14
C HIS A 82 -9.18 10.22 9.39
N LEU A 83 -8.95 11.06 8.38
CA LEU A 83 -9.31 12.48 8.42
C LEU A 83 -10.68 12.69 7.78
N GLU A 84 -11.66 13.05 8.59
CA GLU A 84 -12.92 13.60 8.08
C GLU A 84 -12.83 15.13 8.04
N PHE A 85 -12.88 15.70 6.87
CA PHE A 85 -12.77 17.15 6.70
C PHE A 85 -13.91 17.73 5.85
N ASN A 86 -14.65 18.66 6.42
CA ASN A 86 -15.68 19.42 5.71
C ASN A 86 -15.11 20.74 5.23
N ARG A 87 -14.86 20.87 3.92
CA ARG A 87 -14.26 22.06 3.31
C ARG A 87 -15.14 23.32 3.46
N LYS A 88 -16.47 23.18 3.45
CA LYS A 88 -17.39 24.32 3.53
C LYS A 88 -17.39 24.96 4.93
N LEU A 89 -17.32 24.13 5.96
CA LEU A 89 -17.34 24.56 7.35
C LEU A 89 -15.93 24.76 7.93
N VAL A 90 -14.90 24.41 7.16
CA VAL A 90 -13.49 24.42 7.60
C VAL A 90 -13.34 23.70 8.95
N ARG A 91 -14.01 22.55 9.10
CA ARG A 91 -14.00 21.73 10.31
C ARG A 91 -13.63 20.31 9.97
N GLY A 92 -12.87 19.67 10.84
CA GLY A 92 -12.47 18.28 10.69
C GLY A 92 -12.24 17.60 12.02
N LYS A 93 -12.19 16.27 11.97
CA LYS A 93 -11.79 15.41 13.09
C LYS A 93 -10.87 14.31 12.58
N LEU A 94 -9.99 13.84 13.47
CA LEU A 94 -9.16 12.66 13.27
C LEU A 94 -9.80 11.49 14.01
N ILE A 95 -9.96 10.38 13.31
CA ILE A 95 -10.43 9.12 13.88
C ILE A 95 -9.21 8.21 14.00
N TYR A 96 -8.86 7.84 15.24
CA TYR A 96 -7.76 6.93 15.52
C TYR A 96 -8.27 5.50 15.51
N PHE A 97 -7.50 4.60 14.91
CA PHE A 97 -7.78 3.17 14.94
C PHE A 97 -6.90 2.49 16.01
N ASP A 98 -7.46 1.49 16.67
CA ASP A 98 -6.79 0.66 17.68
C ASP A 98 -6.00 -0.51 17.06
N HIS A 99 -6.16 -0.72 15.77
CA HIS A 99 -5.49 -1.75 14.99
C HIS A 99 -4.82 -1.14 13.75
N ILE A 100 -3.89 -1.87 13.18
CA ILE A 100 -3.15 -1.47 11.97
C ILE A 100 -3.42 -2.48 10.87
N ASP A 101 -4.11 -2.04 9.83
CA ASP A 101 -4.36 -2.81 8.63
C ASP A 101 -3.57 -2.22 7.46
N ILE A 102 -2.77 -3.06 6.80
CA ILE A 102 -2.02 -2.66 5.61
C ILE A 102 -2.57 -3.40 4.41
N SER A 103 -3.14 -2.65 3.48
CA SER A 103 -3.59 -3.19 2.19
C SER A 103 -2.43 -3.24 1.22
N MET A 104 -2.27 -4.38 0.55
CA MET A 104 -1.24 -4.59 -0.45
C MET A 104 -1.88 -4.97 -1.79
N PRO A 105 -1.67 -4.17 -2.85
CA PRO A 105 -2.18 -4.53 -4.17
C PRO A 105 -1.44 -5.74 -4.73
N MET A 106 -2.18 -6.69 -5.27
CA MET A 106 -1.63 -7.90 -5.92
C MET A 106 -2.19 -8.05 -7.32
N ILE A 107 -1.32 -8.46 -8.25
CA ILE A 107 -1.72 -8.81 -9.61
C ILE A 107 -2.08 -10.28 -9.65
N LEU A 108 -3.34 -10.57 -9.94
CA LEU A 108 -3.86 -11.92 -10.16
C LEU A 108 -4.18 -12.13 -11.64
N PRO A 109 -4.33 -13.38 -12.09
CA PRO A 109 -4.77 -13.66 -13.46
C PRO A 109 -6.10 -13.01 -13.83
N SER A 110 -6.96 -12.76 -12.82
CA SER A 110 -8.24 -12.05 -12.96
C SER A 110 -8.12 -10.52 -13.00
N GLY A 111 -6.94 -9.97 -12.74
CA GLY A 111 -6.67 -8.54 -12.67
C GLY A 111 -6.03 -8.11 -11.36
N LEU A 112 -5.96 -6.79 -11.14
CA LEU A 112 -5.46 -6.21 -9.89
C LEU A 112 -6.50 -6.38 -8.77
N MET A 113 -6.07 -6.82 -7.64
CA MET A 113 -6.89 -6.97 -6.43
C MET A 113 -6.22 -6.22 -5.26
#